data_45e227ff3f50a23c2e707728803f4076
#
_entry.id   45e227ff3f50a23c2e707728803f4076
#
_cell.length_a   1.000
_cell.length_b   1.000
_cell.length_c   1.000
_cell.angle_alpha   90.00
_cell.angle_beta   90.00
_cell.angle_gamma   90.00
#
_symmetry.space_group_name_H-M   'P 1'
#
loop_
_entity.id
_entity.type
_entity.pdbx_description
1 polymer ?
#
loop_
_entity_poly.entity_id
_entity_poly.type
_entity_poly.pdbx_seq_one_letter_code
_entity_poly.pdbx_strand_id
1 'polypeptide(L)'
;FVDDDDSLILRIETFADIGDYIAQPIKTYSSGMLARLAFAVMVCFKPDILIVDEALSVGDVFFQQKCNTYMKEEMQGVTKLLVTHDMNSIANMADRVILLDKGRIIQEGKPLEVIENYLKLMHTEVFADYSEDMERYRNIANSTEDSDEKRACRMDADDCMWIPVEKSEIGGAGEVIIRKIKVSINGQTSDIVKAGDKVSLQAVLKSKKDCGNIIIGYTFKDKYGNSIFAMNTIGQGIKVEGLKRNNSYCIALEFAWPEVKEGDYFLTLGVGEGEDQMIHVIQCWAHNIFHVEAIALRPMHGIINHSIDRFSIGKVE
;
A
#
# COMPACT_ATOMS: atom_id res chain seq x y z
N PHE A 1 40.27 14.09 7.30
CA PHE A 1 39.84 15.41 6.85
C PHE A 1 39.09 16.00 8.01
N VAL A 2 39.73 16.94 8.75
CA VAL A 2 39.06 17.76 9.75
C VAL A 2 38.40 18.86 8.93
N ASP A 3 37.09 18.78 8.73
CA ASP A 3 36.30 19.94 8.29
C ASP A 3 36.58 21.08 9.31
N ASP A 4 36.71 22.29 8.83
CA ASP A 4 36.84 23.47 9.69
C ASP A 4 35.61 23.46 10.62
N ASP A 5 35.81 23.47 11.94
CA ASP A 5 34.71 23.32 12.93
C ASP A 5 33.56 24.31 12.67
N ASP A 6 33.87 25.49 12.15
CA ASP A 6 32.90 26.52 11.81
C ASP A 6 32.00 26.09 10.62
N SER A 7 32.56 25.38 9.61
CA SER A 7 31.77 24.91 8.47
C SER A 7 30.83 23.78 8.83
N LEU A 8 31.23 22.90 9.75
CA LEU A 8 30.41 21.81 10.26
C LEU A 8 29.21 22.35 11.09
N ILE A 9 29.50 23.31 11.97
CA ILE A 9 28.47 23.97 12.79
C ILE A 9 27.43 24.62 11.88
N LEU A 10 27.83 25.37 10.86
CA LEU A 10 26.95 26.03 9.91
C LEU A 10 26.06 25.01 9.14
N ARG A 11 26.62 23.85 8.78
CA ARG A 11 25.85 22.79 8.12
C ARG A 11 24.78 22.21 9.06
N ILE A 12 25.14 21.95 10.32
CA ILE A 12 24.21 21.47 11.34
C ILE A 12 23.08 22.47 11.57
N GLU A 13 23.41 23.75 11.76
CA GLU A 13 22.43 24.82 11.94
C GLU A 13 21.47 24.93 10.75
N THR A 14 22.00 24.95 9.53
CA THR A 14 21.22 25.04 8.30
C THR A 14 20.33 23.82 8.11
N PHE A 15 20.80 22.63 8.50
CA PHE A 15 20.01 21.40 8.37
C PHE A 15 18.91 21.34 9.44
N ALA A 16 19.23 21.61 10.71
CA ALA A 16 18.30 21.54 11.83
C ALA A 16 17.14 22.54 11.70
N ASP A 17 17.43 23.73 11.15
CA ASP A 17 16.44 24.78 10.88
C ASP A 17 15.55 25.09 12.09
N ILE A 18 16.20 25.35 13.26
CA ILE A 18 15.54 25.66 14.52
C ILE A 18 15.65 27.16 14.88
N GLY A 19 16.17 27.98 13.96
CA GLY A 19 16.30 29.43 14.10
C GLY A 19 17.14 29.84 15.29
N ASP A 20 16.81 30.97 15.93
CA ASP A 20 17.57 31.56 17.06
C ASP A 20 17.66 30.66 18.30
N TYR A 21 16.89 29.58 18.35
CA TYR A 21 16.98 28.63 19.44
C TYR A 21 18.31 27.89 19.48
N ILE A 22 19.04 27.81 18.36
CA ILE A 22 20.35 27.13 18.30
C ILE A 22 21.34 27.72 19.33
N ALA A 23 21.25 29.02 19.62
CA ALA A 23 22.08 29.71 20.60
C ALA A 23 21.59 29.56 22.05
N GLN A 24 20.48 28.88 22.27
CA GLN A 24 19.90 28.72 23.60
C GLN A 24 20.26 27.38 24.24
N PRO A 25 20.14 27.26 25.57
CA PRO A 25 20.36 25.97 26.22
C PRO A 25 19.37 24.89 25.73
N ILE A 26 19.84 23.68 25.47
CA ILE A 26 19.05 22.52 24.97
C ILE A 26 17.79 22.26 25.81
N LYS A 27 17.82 22.52 27.11
CA LYS A 27 16.67 22.39 28.03
C LYS A 27 15.47 23.25 27.65
N THR A 28 15.66 24.26 26.80
CA THR A 28 14.57 25.14 26.31
C THR A 28 13.95 24.66 25.02
N TYR A 29 14.51 23.58 24.41
CA TYR A 29 14.05 23.07 23.14
C TYR A 29 12.76 22.27 23.31
N SER A 30 11.89 22.36 22.32
CA SER A 30 10.80 21.40 22.17
C SER A 30 11.36 20.03 21.77
N SER A 31 10.57 18.96 21.96
CA SER A 31 10.95 17.61 21.49
C SER A 31 11.25 17.56 20.01
N GLY A 32 10.49 18.29 19.19
CA GLY A 32 10.71 18.41 17.75
C GLY A 32 12.02 19.11 17.40
N MET A 33 12.38 20.21 18.09
CA MET A 33 13.65 20.90 17.90
C MET A 33 14.85 20.03 18.29
N LEU A 34 14.74 19.32 19.41
CA LEU A 34 15.76 18.39 19.86
C LEU A 34 16.02 17.28 18.83
N ALA A 35 14.94 16.72 18.29
CA ALA A 35 15.03 15.69 17.29
C ALA A 35 15.61 16.19 15.97
N ARG A 36 15.25 17.39 15.52
CA ARG A 36 15.83 18.05 14.34
C ARG A 36 17.33 18.26 14.50
N LEU A 37 17.76 18.78 15.65
CA LEU A 37 19.17 18.96 15.94
C LEU A 37 19.95 17.64 16.01
N ALA A 38 19.40 16.63 16.70
CA ALA A 38 20.02 15.32 16.81
C ALA A 38 20.21 14.66 15.42
N PHE A 39 19.18 14.72 14.57
CA PHE A 39 19.27 14.22 13.20
C PHE A 39 20.30 15.00 12.37
N ALA A 40 20.30 16.32 12.46
CA ALA A 40 21.27 17.17 11.75
C ALA A 40 22.72 16.82 12.12
N VAL A 41 23.02 16.67 13.41
CA VAL A 41 24.34 16.23 13.89
C VAL A 41 24.70 14.88 13.29
N MET A 42 23.80 13.90 13.37
CA MET A 42 24.05 12.55 12.90
C MET A 42 24.39 12.48 11.40
N VAL A 43 23.66 13.21 10.56
CA VAL A 43 23.86 13.14 9.09
C VAL A 43 25.02 14.00 8.60
N CYS A 44 25.36 15.10 9.29
CA CYS A 44 26.47 15.96 8.87
C CYS A 44 27.85 15.31 8.97
N PHE A 45 28.01 14.26 9.76
CA PHE A 45 29.28 13.54 9.93
C PHE A 45 29.55 12.45 8.89
N LYS A 46 28.59 12.13 8.00
CA LYS A 46 28.73 11.06 6.99
C LYS A 46 29.39 9.79 7.55
N PRO A 47 28.73 9.03 8.41
CA PRO A 47 29.29 7.80 8.98
C PRO A 47 29.41 6.70 7.91
N ASP A 48 30.27 5.71 8.11
CA ASP A 48 30.34 4.51 7.27
C ASP A 48 29.10 3.63 7.42
N ILE A 49 28.52 3.61 8.63
CA ILE A 49 27.29 2.87 8.98
C ILE A 49 26.36 3.81 9.72
N LEU A 50 25.14 3.95 9.23
CA LEU A 50 24.09 4.74 9.84
C LEU A 50 22.96 3.83 10.33
N ILE A 51 22.66 3.88 11.62
CA ILE A 51 21.55 3.16 12.23
C ILE A 51 20.45 4.17 12.57
N VAL A 52 19.25 3.96 12.03
CA VAL A 52 18.08 4.81 12.23
C VAL A 52 16.95 3.96 12.79
N ASP A 53 16.56 4.23 14.03
CA ASP A 53 15.48 3.55 14.74
C ASP A 53 14.34 4.55 14.94
N GLU A 54 13.23 4.37 14.16
CA GLU A 54 12.02 5.20 14.13
C GLU A 54 12.27 6.73 13.90
N ALA A 55 13.51 7.16 13.74
CA ALA A 55 13.90 8.57 13.75
C ALA A 55 13.51 9.34 12.47
N LEU A 56 13.08 8.66 11.39
CA LEU A 56 12.61 9.33 10.17
C LEU A 56 11.18 9.88 10.31
N SER A 57 10.44 9.46 11.33
CA SER A 57 9.09 9.93 11.63
C SER A 57 9.08 11.19 12.51
N VAL A 58 10.23 11.79 12.82
CA VAL A 58 10.36 12.91 13.76
C VAL A 58 10.30 14.25 13.03
N GLY A 59 9.68 15.23 13.67
CA GLY A 59 9.52 16.58 13.13
C GLY A 59 8.22 16.74 12.34
N ASP A 60 8.09 17.86 11.63
CA ASP A 60 6.97 18.08 10.72
C ASP A 60 7.24 17.45 9.33
N VAL A 61 6.21 17.44 8.49
CA VAL A 61 6.23 16.81 7.15
C VAL A 61 7.36 17.38 6.27
N PHE A 62 7.66 18.67 6.38
CA PHE A 62 8.73 19.30 5.59
C PHE A 62 10.11 18.83 6.03
N PHE A 63 10.32 18.71 7.34
CA PHE A 63 11.58 18.18 7.86
C PHE A 63 11.75 16.70 7.52
N GLN A 64 10.70 15.90 7.61
CA GLN A 64 10.71 14.50 7.18
C GLN A 64 11.09 14.37 5.70
N GLN A 65 10.52 15.21 4.84
CA GLN A 65 10.86 15.24 3.42
C GLN A 65 12.34 15.61 3.20
N LYS A 66 12.86 16.61 3.93
CA LYS A 66 14.26 17.01 3.90
C LYS A 66 15.18 15.86 4.32
N CYS A 67 14.85 15.16 5.39
CA CYS A 67 15.58 13.97 5.84
C CYS A 67 15.61 12.87 4.78
N ASN A 68 14.44 12.54 4.22
CA ASN A 68 14.32 11.51 3.18
C ASN A 68 15.14 11.84 1.93
N THR A 69 15.08 13.07 1.47
CA THR A 69 15.89 13.54 0.32
C THR A 69 17.38 13.43 0.63
N TYR A 70 17.80 13.91 1.80
CA TYR A 70 19.21 13.85 2.22
C TYR A 70 19.73 12.41 2.32
N MET A 71 18.93 11.50 2.87
CA MET A 71 19.26 10.08 2.99
C MET A 71 19.43 9.40 1.62
N LYS A 72 18.68 9.84 0.61
CA LYS A 72 18.75 9.30 -0.76
C LYS A 72 19.93 9.87 -1.55
N GLU A 73 20.15 11.18 -1.48
CA GLU A 73 21.05 11.89 -2.36
C GLU A 73 22.47 12.03 -1.77
N GLU A 74 22.56 12.48 -0.52
CA GLU A 74 23.84 12.81 0.11
C GLU A 74 24.49 11.64 0.84
N MET A 75 23.68 10.65 1.26
CA MET A 75 24.15 9.47 1.97
C MET A 75 24.33 8.25 1.04
N GLN A 76 24.63 8.49 -0.23
CA GLN A 76 25.01 7.43 -1.16
C GLN A 76 26.34 6.80 -0.72
N GLY A 77 26.40 5.46 -0.79
CA GLY A 77 27.58 4.68 -0.35
C GLY A 77 27.69 4.45 1.16
N VAL A 78 26.82 5.05 1.98
CA VAL A 78 26.72 4.76 3.42
C VAL A 78 25.87 3.52 3.63
N THR A 79 26.33 2.57 4.43
CA THR A 79 25.52 1.42 4.85
C THR A 79 24.45 1.90 5.83
N LYS A 80 23.16 1.69 5.48
CA LYS A 80 22.02 2.15 6.30
C LYS A 80 21.30 0.96 6.90
N LEU A 81 21.10 0.97 8.22
CA LEU A 81 20.24 0.05 8.93
C LEU A 81 19.02 0.83 9.42
N LEU A 82 17.87 0.63 8.77
CA LEU A 82 16.62 1.27 9.12
C LEU A 82 15.76 0.31 9.95
N VAL A 83 15.34 0.73 11.13
CA VAL A 83 14.35 0.04 11.95
C VAL A 83 13.09 0.89 11.94
N THR A 84 12.03 0.42 11.33
CA THR A 84 10.79 1.19 11.17
C THR A 84 9.60 0.27 10.87
N HIS A 85 8.41 0.76 11.17
CA HIS A 85 7.14 0.17 10.76
C HIS A 85 6.52 0.90 9.55
N ASP A 86 7.17 1.94 9.02
CA ASP A 86 6.70 2.65 7.82
C ASP A 86 7.09 1.89 6.55
N MET A 87 6.10 1.20 5.97
CA MET A 87 6.27 0.41 4.75
C MET A 87 6.72 1.25 3.55
N ASN A 88 6.33 2.53 3.48
CA ASN A 88 6.74 3.41 2.39
C ASN A 88 8.24 3.74 2.48
N SER A 89 8.75 4.01 3.67
CA SER A 89 10.20 4.21 3.88
C SER A 89 10.99 2.95 3.52
N ILE A 90 10.50 1.76 3.93
CA ILE A 90 11.13 0.47 3.57
C ILE A 90 11.13 0.28 2.04
N ALA A 91 9.97 0.43 1.39
CA ALA A 91 9.84 0.22 -0.06
C ALA A 91 10.74 1.14 -0.89
N ASN A 92 10.92 2.39 -0.43
CA ASN A 92 11.64 3.42 -1.19
C ASN A 92 13.14 3.53 -0.87
N MET A 93 13.62 2.97 0.26
CA MET A 93 15.01 3.17 0.71
C MET A 93 15.78 1.88 0.92
N ALA A 94 15.11 0.74 1.16
CA ALA A 94 15.79 -0.50 1.50
C ALA A 94 16.12 -1.33 0.25
N ASP A 95 17.34 -1.86 0.18
CA ASP A 95 17.73 -2.87 -0.81
C ASP A 95 17.36 -4.28 -0.35
N ARG A 96 17.33 -4.49 0.97
CA ARG A 96 17.05 -5.76 1.63
C ARG A 96 16.30 -5.51 2.93
N VAL A 97 15.32 -6.35 3.24
CA VAL A 97 14.48 -6.25 4.43
C VAL A 97 14.57 -7.53 5.25
N ILE A 98 14.58 -7.39 6.57
CA ILE A 98 14.48 -8.47 7.54
C ILE A 98 13.21 -8.23 8.36
N LEU A 99 12.29 -9.17 8.32
CA LEU A 99 11.08 -9.18 9.14
C LEU A 99 11.36 -9.88 10.46
N LEU A 100 11.14 -9.16 11.56
CA LEU A 100 11.29 -9.67 12.91
C LEU A 100 9.92 -9.83 13.58
N ASP A 101 9.68 -10.98 14.20
CA ASP A 101 8.55 -11.19 15.09
C ASP A 101 9.02 -11.93 16.36
N LYS A 102 8.61 -11.41 17.53
CA LYS A 102 8.94 -11.97 18.84
C LYS A 102 10.44 -12.33 19.02
N GLY A 103 11.32 -11.48 18.47
CA GLY A 103 12.76 -11.64 18.55
C GLY A 103 13.35 -12.70 17.61
N ARG A 104 12.59 -13.17 16.63
CA ARG A 104 13.03 -14.14 15.61
C ARG A 104 12.91 -13.55 14.21
N ILE A 105 13.83 -13.93 13.34
CA ILE A 105 13.73 -13.62 11.91
C ILE A 105 12.69 -14.55 11.30
N ILE A 106 11.62 -13.96 10.77
CA ILE A 106 10.54 -14.67 10.09
C ILE A 106 10.83 -14.77 8.59
N GLN A 107 11.34 -13.69 8.02
CA GLN A 107 11.66 -13.63 6.60
C GLN A 107 12.78 -12.61 6.36
N GLU A 108 13.56 -12.88 5.32
CA GLU A 108 14.54 -11.97 4.75
C GLU A 108 14.40 -11.99 3.23
N GLY A 109 14.46 -10.83 2.59
CA GLY A 109 14.30 -10.76 1.14
C GLY A 109 14.21 -9.34 0.60
N LYS A 110 13.69 -9.22 -0.61
CA LYS A 110 13.43 -7.93 -1.26
C LYS A 110 12.28 -7.20 -0.55
N PRO A 111 12.30 -5.85 -0.55
CA PRO A 111 11.30 -5.05 0.18
C PRO A 111 9.85 -5.47 -0.09
N LEU A 112 9.46 -5.59 -1.35
CA LEU A 112 8.08 -5.93 -1.72
C LEU A 112 7.63 -7.27 -1.13
N GLU A 113 8.43 -8.32 -1.28
CA GLU A 113 8.10 -9.68 -0.81
C GLU A 113 7.92 -9.71 0.72
N VAL A 114 8.79 -8.98 1.44
CA VAL A 114 8.76 -8.97 2.91
C VAL A 114 7.61 -8.10 3.43
N ILE A 115 7.36 -6.93 2.80
CA ILE A 115 6.22 -6.05 3.13
C ILE A 115 4.90 -6.79 2.95
N GLU A 116 4.73 -7.53 1.85
CA GLU A 116 3.51 -8.32 1.61
C GLU A 116 3.27 -9.36 2.71
N ASN A 117 4.32 -10.07 3.12
CA ASN A 117 4.21 -11.05 4.19
C ASN A 117 3.91 -10.38 5.54
N TYR A 118 4.57 -9.25 5.84
CA TYR A 118 4.27 -8.45 7.03
C TYR A 118 2.80 -8.02 7.07
N LEU A 119 2.27 -7.49 5.98
CA LEU A 119 0.86 -7.10 5.90
C LEU A 119 -0.09 -8.29 6.09
N LYS A 120 0.25 -9.46 5.53
CA LYS A 120 -0.51 -10.70 5.75
C LYS A 120 -0.51 -11.11 7.24
N LEU A 121 0.65 -11.04 7.90
CA LEU A 121 0.78 -11.35 9.33
C LEU A 121 0.00 -10.36 10.19
N MET A 122 0.11 -9.06 9.94
CA MET A 122 -0.63 -8.03 10.66
C MET A 122 -2.14 -8.21 10.53
N HIS A 123 -2.63 -8.51 9.31
CA HIS A 123 -4.05 -8.82 9.09
C HIS A 123 -4.47 -10.10 9.83
N THR A 124 -3.59 -11.08 9.96
CA THR A 124 -3.87 -12.31 10.69
C THR A 124 -3.87 -12.07 12.20
N GLU A 125 -2.96 -11.27 12.76
CA GLU A 125 -2.89 -10.97 14.19
C GLU A 125 -4.05 -10.09 14.68
N VAL A 126 -4.45 -9.08 13.94
CA VAL A 126 -5.63 -8.24 14.24
C VAL A 126 -6.91 -9.09 14.32
N PHE A 127 -6.92 -10.22 13.61
CA PHE A 127 -8.06 -11.16 13.58
C PHE A 127 -7.82 -12.46 14.35
N ALA A 128 -6.64 -12.70 14.94
CA ALA A 128 -6.34 -13.91 15.73
C ALA A 128 -7.16 -13.99 17.03
N ASP A 129 -7.59 -12.87 17.60
CA ASP A 129 -8.57 -12.86 18.69
C ASP A 129 -9.96 -13.41 18.26
N TYR A 130 -10.18 -13.59 16.95
CA TYR A 130 -11.37 -14.25 16.38
C TYR A 130 -11.10 -15.67 15.85
N SER A 131 -9.92 -16.25 16.07
CA SER A 131 -9.44 -17.37 15.27
C SER A 131 -9.31 -18.74 15.93
N GLU A 132 -10.20 -19.16 16.84
CA GLU A 132 -10.45 -20.60 17.00
C GLU A 132 -11.03 -21.26 15.72
N ASP A 133 -11.51 -20.43 14.78
CA ASP A 133 -12.12 -20.90 13.52
C ASP A 133 -11.16 -21.03 12.33
N MET A 134 -9.94 -20.47 12.38
CA MET A 134 -9.00 -20.50 11.23
C MET A 134 -8.41 -21.89 10.96
N GLU A 135 -8.29 -22.76 11.97
CA GLU A 135 -7.88 -24.15 11.74
C GLU A 135 -8.98 -24.98 11.05
N ARG A 136 -10.25 -24.68 11.30
CA ARG A 136 -11.37 -25.25 10.53
C ARG A 136 -11.33 -24.83 9.07
N TYR A 137 -10.81 -23.64 8.79
CA TYR A 137 -10.72 -23.06 7.47
C TYR A 137 -9.79 -23.84 6.53
N ARG A 138 -8.63 -24.29 7.03
CA ARG A 138 -7.65 -25.07 6.27
C ARG A 138 -8.21 -26.42 5.80
N ASN A 139 -9.13 -26.98 6.54
CA ASN A 139 -9.64 -28.34 6.28
C ASN A 139 -10.87 -28.38 5.34
N ILE A 140 -11.66 -27.30 5.25
CA ILE A 140 -12.90 -27.26 4.46
C ILE A 140 -12.66 -26.84 3.00
N ALA A 141 -11.61 -26.07 2.73
CA ALA A 141 -11.32 -25.59 1.36
C ALA A 141 -10.80 -26.68 0.42
N ASN A 142 -10.51 -27.88 0.91
CA ASN A 142 -10.06 -29.03 0.10
C ASN A 142 -11.19 -29.95 -0.39
N SER A 143 -12.44 -29.66 -0.06
CA SER A 143 -13.57 -30.47 -0.51
C SER A 143 -14.66 -29.58 -1.09
N THR A 144 -15.05 -29.89 -2.31
CA THR A 144 -16.22 -29.46 -3.10
C THR A 144 -15.93 -28.48 -4.24
N GLU A 145 -15.82 -29.04 -5.44
CA GLU A 145 -16.22 -28.39 -6.69
C GLU A 145 -17.74 -28.26 -6.69
N ASP A 146 -18.26 -27.03 -6.58
CA ASP A 146 -19.68 -26.76 -6.45
C ASP A 146 -20.31 -26.45 -7.82
N SER A 147 -21.33 -27.22 -8.20
CA SER A 147 -22.08 -27.11 -9.46
C SER A 147 -22.90 -25.80 -9.58
N ASP A 148 -23.05 -25.05 -8.50
CA ASP A 148 -23.84 -23.82 -8.47
C ASP A 148 -23.07 -22.57 -8.98
N GLU A 149 -21.74 -22.61 -9.04
CA GLU A 149 -20.91 -21.50 -9.53
C GLU A 149 -21.18 -21.15 -11.01
N LYS A 150 -21.61 -22.12 -11.83
CA LYS A 150 -21.91 -21.91 -13.26
C LYS A 150 -23.18 -21.09 -13.52
N ARG A 151 -24.06 -20.93 -12.52
CA ARG A 151 -25.31 -20.19 -12.67
C ARG A 151 -25.24 -18.72 -12.27
N ALA A 152 -24.31 -18.34 -11.38
CA ALA A 152 -24.24 -16.98 -10.83
C ALA A 152 -23.59 -15.95 -11.78
N CYS A 153 -22.70 -16.37 -12.67
CA CYS A 153 -21.95 -15.47 -13.57
C CYS A 153 -22.47 -15.53 -15.02
N ARG A 154 -23.75 -15.29 -15.23
CA ARG A 154 -24.31 -15.07 -16.59
C ARG A 154 -24.23 -13.57 -16.92
N MET A 155 -23.05 -13.04 -17.16
CA MET A 155 -22.84 -11.79 -17.87
C MET A 155 -21.85 -12.06 -19.00
N ASP A 156 -22.37 -11.90 -20.20
CA ASP A 156 -21.78 -11.86 -21.53
C ASP A 156 -20.61 -12.83 -21.88
N ALA A 157 -20.71 -13.34 -23.09
CA ALA A 157 -19.76 -14.25 -23.75
C ALA A 157 -18.43 -13.52 -24.06
N ASP A 158 -17.68 -13.19 -23.03
CA ASP A 158 -16.31 -12.71 -23.14
C ASP A 158 -15.36 -13.90 -23.08
N ASP A 159 -14.40 -13.96 -24.00
CA ASP A 159 -13.34 -14.97 -24.09
C ASP A 159 -12.30 -14.88 -22.93
N CYS A 160 -12.55 -14.04 -21.93
CA CYS A 160 -11.60 -13.84 -20.83
C CYS A 160 -11.66 -14.98 -19.80
N MET A 161 -10.49 -15.51 -19.42
CA MET A 161 -10.37 -16.59 -18.45
C MET A 161 -10.56 -16.15 -17.00
N TRP A 162 -11.18 -17.01 -16.19
CA TRP A 162 -11.21 -16.88 -14.74
C TRP A 162 -9.86 -17.27 -14.14
N ILE A 163 -9.32 -16.41 -13.30
CA ILE A 163 -8.06 -16.62 -12.56
C ILE A 163 -8.42 -17.04 -11.13
N PRO A 164 -8.00 -18.23 -10.67
CA PRO A 164 -8.21 -18.64 -9.29
C PRO A 164 -7.37 -17.77 -8.35
N VAL A 165 -7.94 -17.39 -7.21
CA VAL A 165 -7.22 -16.67 -6.16
C VAL A 165 -6.65 -17.69 -5.19
N GLU A 166 -5.32 -17.71 -5.06
CA GLU A 166 -4.64 -18.64 -4.17
C GLU A 166 -4.81 -18.25 -2.71
N LYS A 167 -4.87 -19.24 -1.82
CA LYS A 167 -5.07 -19.02 -0.38
C LYS A 167 -3.93 -18.23 0.27
N SER A 168 -2.71 -18.32 -0.26
CA SER A 168 -1.54 -17.59 0.21
C SER A 168 -1.65 -16.08 0.00
N GLU A 169 -2.55 -15.65 -0.87
CA GLU A 169 -2.78 -14.25 -1.22
C GLU A 169 -3.92 -13.61 -0.42
N ILE A 170 -4.61 -14.39 0.43
CA ILE A 170 -5.81 -13.97 1.15
C ILE A 170 -5.50 -13.73 2.63
N GLY A 171 -5.92 -12.56 3.14
CA GLY A 171 -5.98 -12.22 4.57
C GLY A 171 -7.41 -11.84 4.97
N GLY A 172 -7.66 -11.67 6.27
CA GLY A 172 -8.95 -11.25 6.83
C GLY A 172 -9.65 -12.33 7.65
N ALA A 173 -10.87 -12.04 8.17
CA ALA A 173 -11.65 -12.95 9.01
C ALA A 173 -12.10 -14.23 8.29
N GLY A 174 -12.18 -14.18 6.95
CA GLY A 174 -12.36 -15.34 6.12
C GLY A 174 -13.78 -15.94 6.10
N GLU A 175 -14.77 -15.25 6.61
CA GLU A 175 -16.17 -15.68 6.52
C GLU A 175 -16.78 -15.43 5.15
N VAL A 176 -16.22 -14.48 4.40
CA VAL A 176 -16.44 -14.29 2.97
C VAL A 176 -15.10 -14.40 2.28
N ILE A 177 -14.99 -15.22 1.25
CA ILE A 177 -13.75 -15.43 0.49
C ILE A 177 -13.93 -15.12 -0.98
N ILE A 178 -12.87 -14.60 -1.60
CA ILE A 178 -12.76 -14.43 -3.04
C ILE A 178 -12.18 -15.74 -3.61
N ARG A 179 -12.92 -16.40 -4.50
CA ARG A 179 -12.53 -17.70 -5.08
C ARG A 179 -11.77 -17.54 -6.38
N LYS A 180 -12.22 -16.64 -7.22
CA LYS A 180 -11.63 -16.39 -8.53
C LYS A 180 -12.01 -15.00 -9.00
N ILE A 181 -11.20 -14.45 -9.86
CA ILE A 181 -11.40 -13.16 -10.51
C ILE A 181 -11.35 -13.29 -12.01
N LYS A 182 -11.91 -12.32 -12.70
CA LYS A 182 -11.79 -12.12 -14.14
C LYS A 182 -11.57 -10.65 -14.40
N VAL A 183 -10.53 -10.31 -15.12
CA VAL A 183 -10.22 -8.92 -15.50
C VAL A 183 -10.24 -8.82 -17.02
N SER A 184 -10.89 -7.80 -17.55
CA SER A 184 -10.83 -7.45 -18.96
C SER A 184 -10.57 -5.96 -19.15
N ILE A 185 -9.82 -5.64 -20.20
CA ILE A 185 -9.50 -4.28 -20.60
C ILE A 185 -10.12 -4.07 -21.99
N ASN A 186 -11.05 -3.12 -22.09
CA ASN A 186 -11.86 -2.88 -23.31
C ASN A 186 -12.57 -4.15 -23.84
N GLY A 187 -13.00 -5.04 -22.90
CA GLY A 187 -13.70 -6.28 -23.23
C GLY A 187 -12.78 -7.44 -23.69
N GLN A 188 -11.47 -7.30 -23.60
CA GLN A 188 -10.49 -8.31 -24.01
C GLN A 188 -9.60 -8.71 -22.83
N THR A 189 -9.09 -9.95 -22.86
CA THR A 189 -8.01 -10.36 -21.94
C THR A 189 -6.74 -9.60 -22.30
N SER A 190 -6.27 -8.74 -21.40
CA SER A 190 -5.03 -7.99 -21.55
C SER A 190 -4.45 -7.69 -20.18
N ASP A 191 -3.14 -7.64 -20.11
CA ASP A 191 -2.35 -7.15 -18.97
C ASP A 191 -1.73 -5.77 -19.25
N ILE A 192 -2.05 -5.16 -20.41
CA ILE A 192 -1.58 -3.83 -20.79
C ILE A 192 -2.76 -2.87 -20.78
N VAL A 193 -2.55 -1.70 -20.14
CA VAL A 193 -3.59 -0.67 -19.98
C VAL A 193 -3.03 0.73 -20.22
N LYS A 194 -3.87 1.64 -20.70
CA LYS A 194 -3.57 3.07 -20.85
C LYS A 194 -4.70 3.93 -20.31
N ALA A 195 -4.41 5.20 -20.05
CA ALA A 195 -5.40 6.16 -19.57
C ALA A 195 -6.68 6.17 -20.42
N GLY A 196 -7.84 6.06 -19.74
CA GLY A 196 -9.15 6.03 -20.36
C GLY A 196 -9.64 4.66 -20.80
N ASP A 197 -8.81 3.61 -20.76
CA ASP A 197 -9.26 2.24 -21.05
C ASP A 197 -10.33 1.79 -20.04
N LYS A 198 -11.34 1.12 -20.53
CA LYS A 198 -12.39 0.55 -19.68
C LYS A 198 -11.93 -0.76 -19.07
N VAL A 199 -11.73 -0.76 -17.76
CA VAL A 199 -11.40 -1.96 -16.98
C VAL A 199 -12.66 -2.54 -16.38
N SER A 200 -12.91 -3.83 -16.61
CA SER A 200 -13.96 -4.61 -15.96
C SER A 200 -13.32 -5.68 -15.08
N LEU A 201 -13.65 -5.64 -13.79
CA LEU A 201 -13.22 -6.59 -12.78
C LEU A 201 -14.44 -7.35 -12.25
N GLN A 202 -14.44 -8.65 -12.43
CA GLN A 202 -15.45 -9.55 -11.87
C GLN A 202 -14.80 -10.44 -10.81
N ALA A 203 -15.53 -10.79 -9.76
CA ALA A 203 -15.05 -11.72 -8.75
C ALA A 203 -16.18 -12.61 -8.24
N VAL A 204 -15.86 -13.87 -7.96
CA VAL A 204 -16.76 -14.81 -7.31
C VAL A 204 -16.44 -14.85 -5.83
N LEU A 205 -17.41 -14.49 -5.02
CA LEU A 205 -17.38 -14.53 -3.57
C LEU A 205 -18.12 -15.76 -3.07
N LYS A 206 -17.63 -16.39 -2.00
CA LYS A 206 -18.34 -17.44 -1.26
C LYS A 206 -18.50 -16.99 0.18
N SER A 207 -19.74 -16.98 0.68
CA SER A 207 -20.04 -16.66 2.08
C SER A 207 -20.23 -17.92 2.90
N LYS A 208 -19.65 -17.98 4.11
CA LYS A 208 -19.76 -19.09 5.04
C LYS A 208 -20.75 -18.80 6.17
N LYS A 209 -21.11 -17.53 6.37
CA LYS A 209 -22.13 -17.08 7.32
C LYS A 209 -23.09 -16.11 6.66
N ASP A 210 -24.18 -15.79 7.35
CA ASP A 210 -25.00 -14.63 7.01
C ASP A 210 -24.22 -13.38 7.40
N CYS A 211 -23.92 -12.52 6.43
CA CYS A 211 -23.24 -11.23 6.62
C CYS A 211 -24.24 -10.10 6.46
N GLY A 212 -23.98 -9.00 7.18
CA GLY A 212 -24.69 -7.73 7.03
C GLY A 212 -24.29 -6.97 5.77
N ASN A 213 -24.26 -5.64 5.85
CA ASN A 213 -23.84 -4.81 4.71
C ASN A 213 -22.41 -5.12 4.31
N ILE A 214 -22.18 -5.28 3.01
CA ILE A 214 -20.89 -5.63 2.44
C ILE A 214 -20.24 -4.43 1.79
N ILE A 215 -18.95 -4.28 2.02
CA ILE A 215 -18.09 -3.28 1.38
C ILE A 215 -17.18 -4.00 0.41
N ILE A 216 -17.22 -3.64 -0.86
CA ILE A 216 -16.29 -4.13 -1.87
C ILE A 216 -15.35 -2.99 -2.21
N GLY A 217 -14.05 -3.25 -2.15
CA GLY A 217 -13.03 -2.26 -2.48
C GLY A 217 -11.89 -2.86 -3.28
N TYR A 218 -11.28 -2.03 -4.12
CA TYR A 218 -10.07 -2.40 -4.83
C TYR A 218 -9.00 -1.34 -4.66
N THR A 219 -7.74 -1.77 -4.78
CA THR A 219 -6.56 -0.90 -4.75
C THR A 219 -5.59 -1.38 -5.80
N PHE A 220 -5.06 -0.46 -6.60
CA PHE A 220 -3.90 -0.73 -7.45
C PHE A 220 -2.65 -0.15 -6.78
N LYS A 221 -1.64 -1.01 -6.66
CA LYS A 221 -0.34 -0.69 -6.06
C LYS A 221 0.74 -0.73 -7.13
N ASP A 222 1.77 0.10 -6.97
CA ASP A 222 2.98 -0.01 -7.80
C ASP A 222 3.85 -1.21 -7.39
N LYS A 223 4.94 -1.44 -8.12
CA LYS A 223 5.91 -2.50 -7.84
C LYS A 223 6.62 -2.37 -6.47
N TYR A 224 6.47 -1.24 -5.79
CA TYR A 224 7.01 -1.01 -4.45
C TYR A 224 5.96 -1.19 -3.35
N GLY A 225 4.72 -1.56 -3.71
CA GLY A 225 3.61 -1.74 -2.78
C GLY A 225 2.88 -0.45 -2.39
N ASN A 226 3.25 0.70 -2.97
CA ASN A 226 2.56 1.96 -2.72
C ASN A 226 1.16 1.94 -3.36
N SER A 227 0.13 2.27 -2.59
CA SER A 227 -1.22 2.42 -3.11
C SER A 227 -1.31 3.66 -4.01
N ILE A 228 -1.60 3.46 -5.29
CA ILE A 228 -1.65 4.52 -6.30
C ILE A 228 -3.05 5.08 -6.45
N PHE A 229 -4.03 4.22 -6.59
CA PHE A 229 -5.44 4.60 -6.54
C PHE A 229 -6.29 3.45 -6.01
N ALA A 230 -7.39 3.82 -5.39
CA ALA A 230 -8.30 2.88 -4.74
C ALA A 230 -9.73 3.43 -4.76
N MET A 231 -10.70 2.53 -4.69
CA MET A 231 -12.10 2.88 -4.51
C MET A 231 -12.84 1.75 -3.79
N ASN A 232 -13.92 2.11 -3.10
CA ASN A 232 -14.82 1.14 -2.52
C ASN A 232 -16.29 1.56 -2.71
N THR A 233 -17.20 0.62 -2.45
CA THR A 233 -18.64 0.83 -2.63
C THR A 233 -19.20 1.95 -1.75
N ILE A 234 -18.72 2.11 -0.51
CA ILE A 234 -19.17 3.21 0.38
C ILE A 234 -18.77 4.56 -0.19
N GLY A 235 -17.50 4.71 -0.64
CA GLY A 235 -17.01 5.96 -1.23
C GLY A 235 -17.78 6.39 -2.48
N GLN A 236 -18.44 5.44 -3.15
CA GLN A 236 -19.32 5.68 -4.31
C GLN A 236 -20.80 5.79 -3.93
N GLY A 237 -21.15 5.70 -2.65
CA GLY A 237 -22.55 5.69 -2.22
C GLY A 237 -23.34 4.43 -2.61
N ILE A 238 -22.65 3.34 -3.01
CA ILE A 238 -23.24 2.09 -3.41
C ILE A 238 -23.46 1.22 -2.16
N LYS A 239 -24.72 0.85 -1.90
CA LYS A 239 -25.07 -0.11 -0.86
C LYS A 239 -25.11 -1.51 -1.45
N VAL A 240 -24.35 -2.43 -0.83
CA VAL A 240 -24.39 -3.86 -1.16
C VAL A 240 -25.11 -4.58 -0.05
N GLU A 241 -26.20 -5.28 -0.41
CA GLU A 241 -26.99 -6.07 0.54
C GLU A 241 -26.14 -7.19 1.15
N GLY A 242 -26.61 -7.69 2.29
CA GLY A 242 -25.95 -8.77 3.01
C GLY A 242 -25.88 -10.08 2.22
N LEU A 243 -24.85 -10.86 2.49
CA LEU A 243 -24.65 -12.17 1.88
C LEU A 243 -25.22 -13.27 2.75
N LYS A 244 -25.83 -14.28 2.13
CA LYS A 244 -26.39 -15.44 2.83
C LYS A 244 -25.38 -16.58 2.91
N ARG A 245 -25.43 -17.31 4.01
CA ARG A 245 -24.57 -18.45 4.29
C ARG A 245 -24.63 -19.48 3.16
N ASN A 246 -23.48 -20.02 2.81
CA ASN A 246 -23.26 -21.06 1.79
C ASN A 246 -23.62 -20.65 0.35
N ASN A 247 -23.95 -19.37 0.09
CA ASN A 247 -24.20 -18.89 -1.25
C ASN A 247 -22.93 -18.33 -1.90
N SER A 248 -22.88 -18.44 -3.23
CA SER A 248 -21.86 -17.80 -4.07
C SER A 248 -22.48 -16.58 -4.76
N TYR A 249 -21.68 -15.52 -4.88
CA TYR A 249 -22.09 -14.25 -5.48
C TYR A 249 -21.04 -13.83 -6.51
N CYS A 250 -21.52 -13.35 -7.66
CA CYS A 250 -20.65 -12.70 -8.62
C CYS A 250 -20.77 -11.19 -8.46
N ILE A 251 -19.68 -10.50 -8.23
CA ILE A 251 -19.59 -9.05 -8.27
C ILE A 251 -18.94 -8.60 -9.57
N ALA A 252 -19.34 -7.43 -10.07
CA ALA A 252 -18.73 -6.78 -11.22
C ALA A 252 -18.51 -5.30 -10.92
N LEU A 253 -17.30 -4.82 -11.21
CA LEU A 253 -16.88 -3.42 -11.09
C LEU A 253 -16.37 -2.98 -12.45
N GLU A 254 -16.75 -1.79 -12.90
CA GLU A 254 -16.25 -1.18 -14.11
C GLU A 254 -15.78 0.23 -13.83
N PHE A 255 -14.61 0.60 -14.36
CA PHE A 255 -14.04 1.93 -14.22
C PHE A 255 -13.12 2.26 -15.40
N ALA A 256 -12.91 3.55 -15.64
CA ALA A 256 -11.89 4.00 -16.57
C ALA A 256 -10.53 4.04 -15.89
N TRP A 257 -9.50 3.48 -16.53
CA TRP A 257 -8.14 3.54 -16.00
C TRP A 257 -7.66 4.99 -15.89
N PRO A 258 -7.18 5.44 -14.73
CA PRO A 258 -6.69 6.80 -14.57
C PRO A 258 -5.38 7.05 -15.33
N GLU A 259 -5.04 8.31 -15.57
CA GLU A 259 -3.75 8.66 -16.16
C GLU A 259 -2.65 8.54 -15.09
N VAL A 260 -2.06 7.36 -14.98
CA VAL A 260 -0.96 7.03 -14.06
C VAL A 260 0.35 6.89 -14.83
N LYS A 261 1.47 7.03 -14.12
CA LYS A 261 2.80 6.84 -14.67
C LYS A 261 2.94 5.42 -15.25
N GLU A 262 3.73 5.29 -16.31
CA GLU A 262 4.11 3.98 -16.88
C GLU A 262 4.76 3.06 -15.85
N GLY A 263 4.45 1.78 -15.91
CA GLY A 263 5.03 0.75 -15.04
C GLY A 263 4.05 -0.33 -14.62
N ASP A 264 4.51 -1.17 -13.70
CA ASP A 264 3.81 -2.33 -13.20
C ASP A 264 2.89 -1.98 -12.04
N TYR A 265 1.64 -2.43 -12.12
CA TYR A 265 0.62 -2.24 -11.10
C TYR A 265 -0.03 -3.56 -10.72
N PHE A 266 -0.35 -3.71 -9.44
CA PHE A 266 -0.87 -4.93 -8.86
C PHE A 266 -2.22 -4.67 -8.20
N LEU A 267 -3.21 -5.48 -8.55
CA LEU A 267 -4.55 -5.41 -8.01
C LEU A 267 -4.63 -6.09 -6.64
N THR A 268 -5.15 -5.38 -5.66
CA THR A 268 -5.65 -5.91 -4.40
C THR A 268 -7.17 -5.72 -4.36
N LEU A 269 -7.92 -6.78 -4.04
CA LEU A 269 -9.38 -6.75 -3.92
C LEU A 269 -9.78 -7.08 -2.49
N GLY A 270 -10.66 -6.24 -1.90
CA GLY A 270 -11.12 -6.36 -0.53
C GLY A 270 -12.62 -6.56 -0.41
N VAL A 271 -13.01 -7.36 0.60
CA VAL A 271 -14.39 -7.53 1.04
C VAL A 271 -14.44 -7.24 2.54
N GLY A 272 -15.21 -6.23 2.92
CA GLY A 272 -15.48 -5.87 4.31
C GLY A 272 -16.95 -6.07 4.66
N GLU A 273 -17.25 -6.15 5.96
CA GLU A 273 -18.60 -6.16 6.51
C GLU A 273 -18.78 -5.01 7.49
N GLY A 274 -19.71 -4.11 7.23
CA GLY A 274 -19.98 -2.93 8.06
C GLY A 274 -20.72 -1.83 7.30
N GLU A 275 -20.96 -0.73 7.98
CA GLU A 275 -21.67 0.44 7.43
C GLU A 275 -20.77 1.65 7.24
N ASP A 276 -19.56 1.61 7.78
CA ASP A 276 -18.61 2.73 7.79
C ASP A 276 -17.24 2.31 7.25
N GLN A 277 -16.57 3.21 6.53
CA GLN A 277 -15.22 2.96 5.99
C GLN A 277 -14.16 2.78 7.08
N MET A 278 -14.34 3.41 8.22
CA MET A 278 -13.37 3.40 9.33
C MET A 278 -13.65 2.27 10.33
N ILE A 279 -14.91 1.80 10.40
CA ILE A 279 -15.36 0.80 11.37
C ILE A 279 -16.03 -0.35 10.62
N HIS A 280 -15.24 -1.28 10.11
CA HIS A 280 -15.74 -2.47 9.45
C HIS A 280 -14.81 -3.67 9.70
N VAL A 281 -15.35 -4.86 9.58
CA VAL A 281 -14.58 -6.10 9.67
C VAL A 281 -14.11 -6.50 8.28
N ILE A 282 -12.81 -6.61 8.08
CA ILE A 282 -12.24 -7.13 6.83
C ILE A 282 -12.53 -8.63 6.76
N GLN A 283 -13.39 -9.04 5.85
CA GLN A 283 -13.75 -10.44 5.65
C GLN A 283 -12.74 -11.17 4.77
N CYS A 284 -12.27 -10.50 3.72
CA CYS A 284 -11.30 -11.04 2.79
C CYS A 284 -10.49 -9.90 2.19
N TRP A 285 -9.18 -10.02 2.16
CA TRP A 285 -8.30 -9.12 1.43
C TRP A 285 -7.33 -9.95 0.60
N ALA A 286 -7.53 -9.94 -0.73
CA ALA A 286 -6.71 -10.68 -1.66
C ALA A 286 -5.68 -9.73 -2.30
N HIS A 287 -4.40 -9.95 -1.98
CA HIS A 287 -3.30 -9.09 -2.38
C HIS A 287 -2.70 -9.54 -3.72
N ASN A 288 -2.35 -8.57 -4.58
CA ASN A 288 -1.57 -8.75 -5.82
C ASN A 288 -2.11 -9.86 -6.74
N ILE A 289 -3.42 -10.02 -6.77
CA ILE A 289 -4.11 -11.10 -7.49
C ILE A 289 -4.18 -10.93 -9.00
N PHE A 290 -3.75 -9.77 -9.50
CA PHE A 290 -3.63 -9.50 -10.93
C PHE A 290 -2.56 -8.43 -11.17
N HIS A 291 -1.73 -8.65 -12.18
CA HIS A 291 -0.72 -7.71 -12.66
C HIS A 291 -1.21 -7.01 -13.92
N VAL A 292 -0.90 -5.72 -14.03
CA VAL A 292 -1.15 -4.94 -15.23
C VAL A 292 -0.01 -3.96 -15.48
N GLU A 293 0.44 -3.87 -16.72
CA GLU A 293 1.42 -2.89 -17.18
C GLU A 293 0.71 -1.65 -17.73
N ALA A 294 0.92 -0.50 -17.09
CA ALA A 294 0.38 0.76 -17.56
C ALA A 294 1.34 1.44 -18.54
N ILE A 295 0.80 1.87 -19.69
CA ILE A 295 1.52 2.64 -20.70
C ILE A 295 1.11 4.11 -20.58
N ALA A 296 2.09 5.02 -20.45
CA ALA A 296 1.85 6.44 -20.49
C ALA A 296 1.69 6.93 -21.93
N LEU A 297 0.63 7.69 -22.21
CA LEU A 297 0.39 8.30 -23.51
C LEU A 297 1.25 9.55 -23.77
N ARG A 298 1.84 10.11 -22.69
CA ARG A 298 2.71 11.29 -22.71
C ARG A 298 3.67 11.25 -21.52
N PRO A 299 4.80 11.97 -21.57
CA PRO A 299 5.71 12.04 -20.42
C PRO A 299 4.99 12.52 -19.16
N MET A 300 5.21 11.86 -18.05
CA MET A 300 4.61 12.17 -16.76
C MET A 300 5.68 12.56 -15.74
N HIS A 301 5.44 13.67 -15.02
CA HIS A 301 6.31 14.15 -13.95
C HIS A 301 5.88 13.67 -12.55
N GLY A 302 4.61 13.28 -12.41
CA GLY A 302 4.01 12.72 -11.17
C GLY A 302 3.58 11.28 -11.33
N ILE A 303 3.06 10.70 -10.26
CA ILE A 303 2.48 9.35 -10.29
C ILE A 303 1.12 9.35 -10.97
N ILE A 304 0.32 10.40 -10.76
CA ILE A 304 -1.00 10.62 -11.36
C ILE A 304 -1.00 11.98 -12.04
N ASN A 305 -1.46 12.03 -13.27
CA ASN A 305 -1.75 13.28 -13.96
C ASN A 305 -3.21 13.72 -13.73
N HIS A 306 -3.40 15.04 -13.61
CA HIS A 306 -4.73 15.61 -13.70
C HIS A 306 -4.73 16.85 -14.58
N SER A 307 -5.88 17.21 -15.14
CA SER A 307 -6.04 18.36 -16.04
C SER A 307 -5.94 19.68 -15.26
N ILE A 308 -5.42 20.70 -15.93
CA ILE A 308 -5.55 22.10 -15.50
C ILE A 308 -6.81 22.66 -16.16
N ASP A 309 -7.83 22.94 -15.36
CA ASP A 309 -9.11 23.45 -15.89
C ASP A 309 -9.02 24.87 -16.40
N ARG A 310 -8.13 25.68 -15.83
CA ARG A 310 -7.93 27.07 -16.25
C ARG A 310 -6.50 27.51 -16.01
N PHE A 311 -5.88 28.10 -17.02
CA PHE A 311 -4.57 28.76 -16.94
C PHE A 311 -4.69 30.21 -17.39
N SER A 312 -4.03 31.12 -16.69
CA SER A 312 -3.87 32.51 -17.12
C SER A 312 -2.51 33.05 -16.68
N ILE A 313 -1.92 33.89 -17.53
CA ILE A 313 -0.69 34.62 -17.23
C ILE A 313 -0.93 36.11 -17.47
N GLY A 314 -0.47 36.96 -16.52
CA GLY A 314 -0.55 38.40 -16.63
C GLY A 314 0.76 39.03 -16.20
N LYS A 315 1.15 40.15 -16.89
CA LYS A 315 2.30 40.95 -16.45
C LYS A 315 1.87 41.77 -15.23
N VAL A 316 2.65 41.69 -14.16
CA VAL A 316 2.51 42.55 -12.98
C VAL A 316 3.44 43.74 -13.18
N GLU A 317 2.91 44.96 -13.14
CA GLU A 317 3.67 46.22 -13.24
C GLU A 317 4.20 46.66 -11.88
#